data_92aa83001037ac0115843081b5dca6ef
#
_entry.id   92aa83001037ac0115843081b5dca6ef
#
_cell.length_a   1.000
_cell.length_b   1.000
_cell.length_c   1.000
_cell.angle_alpha   90.00
_cell.angle_beta   90.00
_cell.angle_gamma   90.00
#
_symmetry.space_group_name_H-M   'P 1'
#
loop_
_entity.id
_entity.type
_entity.pdbx_description
1 polymer ?
#
loop_
_entity_poly.entity_id
_entity_poly.type
_entity_poly.pdbx_seq_one_letter_code
_entity_poly.pdbx_strand_id
1 'polypeptide(L)'
;AYIAPGGFHLSIKKRGVSLYCQLDDGEPVNRHKPAVDVLFNSLVETGAKNVVAAILTGMGSDGAKGLLALKQNGAHTLAQDEYSSVVWGMPKAAAELNAADEIVALDKITQRLLHQAVKV
;
A
#
# COMPACT_ATOMS: atom_id res chain seq x y z
N ALA A 1 9.28 8.36 -9.20
CA ALA A 1 8.06 7.60 -8.88
C ALA A 1 7.82 6.51 -9.92
N TYR A 2 7.22 5.40 -9.51
CA TYR A 2 6.90 4.28 -10.39
C TYR A 2 5.40 4.02 -10.35
N ILE A 3 4.81 3.78 -11.52
CA ILE A 3 3.39 3.46 -11.63
C ILE A 3 3.28 2.04 -12.16
N ALA A 4 2.49 1.20 -11.46
CA ALA A 4 2.24 -0.16 -11.90
C ALA A 4 1.45 -0.14 -13.21
N PRO A 5 1.97 -0.75 -14.30
CA PRO A 5 1.24 -0.79 -15.56
C PRO A 5 0.11 -1.82 -15.51
N GLY A 6 -0.97 -1.57 -16.23
CA GLY A 6 -2.05 -2.53 -16.35
C GLY A 6 -1.56 -3.84 -16.98
N GLY A 7 -2.07 -4.96 -16.48
CA GLY A 7 -1.71 -6.28 -16.98
C GLY A 7 -0.48 -6.92 -16.37
N PHE A 8 0.19 -6.26 -15.42
CA PHE A 8 1.36 -6.79 -14.72
C PHE A 8 1.24 -6.48 -13.23
N HIS A 9 1.74 -7.39 -12.40
CA HIS A 9 1.96 -7.08 -10.99
C HIS A 9 3.27 -6.33 -10.84
N LEU A 10 3.29 -5.34 -9.94
CA LEU A 10 4.49 -4.63 -9.52
C LEU A 10 4.90 -5.15 -8.16
N SER A 11 6.14 -5.61 -8.05
CA SER A 11 6.74 -6.09 -6.80
C SER A 11 8.03 -5.33 -6.51
N ILE A 12 8.39 -5.28 -5.25
CA ILE A 12 9.70 -4.77 -4.82
C ILE A 12 10.54 -5.97 -4.43
N LYS A 13 11.76 -6.03 -4.95
CA LYS A 13 12.73 -7.08 -4.67
C LYS A 13 13.98 -6.48 -4.06
N LYS A 14 14.71 -7.29 -3.31
CA LYS A 14 15.96 -6.89 -2.66
C LYS A 14 17.12 -7.62 -3.29
N ARG A 15 18.19 -6.87 -3.58
CA ARG A 15 19.47 -7.44 -4.03
C ARG A 15 20.57 -6.78 -3.21
N GLY A 16 21.17 -7.53 -2.28
CA GLY A 16 22.11 -6.95 -1.34
C GLY A 16 21.41 -5.91 -0.46
N VAL A 17 21.85 -4.66 -0.50
CA VAL A 17 21.26 -3.54 0.23
C VAL A 17 20.32 -2.70 -0.64
N SER A 18 20.20 -3.04 -1.92
CA SER A 18 19.41 -2.27 -2.88
C SER A 18 18.03 -2.88 -3.06
N LEU A 19 17.03 -2.01 -3.23
CA LEU A 19 15.67 -2.40 -3.60
C LEU A 19 15.45 -2.03 -5.07
N TYR A 20 14.69 -2.86 -5.78
CA TYR A 20 14.34 -2.59 -7.17
C TYR A 20 12.92 -3.04 -7.47
N CYS A 21 12.31 -2.41 -8.49
CA CYS A 21 10.98 -2.78 -8.97
C CYS A 21 11.09 -3.93 -9.96
N GLN A 22 10.12 -4.85 -9.88
CA GLN A 22 10.03 -5.97 -10.81
C GLN A 22 8.59 -6.10 -11.29
N LEU A 23 8.41 -6.26 -12.61
CA LEU A 23 7.11 -6.59 -13.18
C LEU A 23 6.97 -8.10 -13.29
N ASP A 24 5.75 -8.58 -13.06
CA ASP A 24 5.41 -10.00 -13.09
C ASP A 24 4.09 -10.17 -13.82
N ASP A 25 4.04 -11.13 -14.76
CA ASP A 25 2.85 -11.45 -15.54
C ASP A 25 2.10 -12.66 -14.97
N GLY A 26 2.14 -12.82 -13.65
CA GLY A 26 1.40 -13.88 -12.96
C GLY A 26 -0.10 -13.67 -12.97
N GLU A 27 -0.82 -14.65 -12.43
CA GLU A 27 -2.28 -14.61 -12.38
C GLU A 27 -2.80 -13.43 -11.55
N PRO A 28 -4.01 -12.95 -11.85
CA PRO A 28 -4.65 -11.94 -11.02
C PRO A 28 -4.75 -12.38 -9.56
N VAL A 29 -4.57 -11.43 -8.64
CA VAL A 29 -4.74 -11.62 -7.20
C VAL A 29 -5.89 -10.71 -6.77
N ASN A 30 -6.81 -11.22 -5.95
CA ASN A 30 -8.02 -10.49 -5.58
C ASN A 30 -8.79 -10.00 -6.80
N ARG A 31 -8.72 -10.75 -7.93
CA ARG A 31 -9.32 -10.41 -9.23
C ARG A 31 -8.69 -9.19 -9.91
N HIS A 32 -7.51 -8.76 -9.49
CA HIS A 32 -6.81 -7.59 -10.04
C HIS A 32 -5.41 -7.94 -10.51
N LYS A 33 -4.99 -7.27 -11.57
CA LYS A 33 -3.62 -7.27 -12.06
C LYS A 33 -3.34 -5.92 -12.73
N PRO A 34 -2.61 -5.00 -12.08
CA PRO A 34 -1.90 -5.16 -10.82
C PRO A 34 -2.82 -5.26 -9.60
N ALA A 35 -2.36 -5.97 -8.58
CA ALA A 35 -3.00 -6.04 -7.28
C ALA A 35 -2.14 -5.34 -6.23
N VAL A 36 -2.78 -4.55 -5.38
CA VAL A 36 -2.08 -3.82 -4.33
C VAL A 36 -1.46 -4.77 -3.30
N ASP A 37 -2.16 -5.87 -2.96
CA ASP A 37 -1.61 -6.85 -2.02
C ASP A 37 -0.32 -7.48 -2.52
N VAL A 38 -0.15 -7.67 -3.83
CA VAL A 38 1.11 -8.19 -4.38
C VAL A 38 2.26 -7.23 -4.09
N LEU A 39 2.05 -5.93 -4.32
CA LEU A 39 3.06 -4.91 -4.03
C LEU A 39 3.38 -4.86 -2.53
N PHE A 40 2.36 -4.76 -1.70
CA PHE A 40 2.56 -4.62 -0.26
C PHE A 40 3.22 -5.85 0.35
N ASN A 41 2.79 -7.05 -0.02
CA ASN A 41 3.39 -8.28 0.48
C ASN A 41 4.85 -8.42 0.02
N SER A 42 5.17 -7.96 -1.17
CA SER A 42 6.56 -7.99 -1.65
C SER A 42 7.47 -7.10 -0.79
N LEU A 43 6.97 -5.95 -0.35
CA LEU A 43 7.72 -5.08 0.58
C LEU A 43 7.95 -5.75 1.92
N VAL A 44 6.96 -6.46 2.45
CA VAL A 44 7.13 -7.23 3.70
C VAL A 44 8.25 -8.24 3.54
N GLU A 45 8.28 -8.95 2.41
CA GLU A 45 9.30 -9.97 2.14
C GLU A 45 10.71 -9.39 2.08
N THR A 46 10.87 -8.13 1.66
CA THR A 46 12.20 -7.49 1.63
C THR A 46 12.74 -7.20 3.02
N GLY A 47 11.89 -7.18 4.04
CA GLY A 47 12.26 -6.80 5.41
C GLY A 47 12.48 -5.31 5.59
N ALA A 48 12.14 -4.48 4.61
CA ALA A 48 12.31 -3.03 4.72
C ALA A 48 11.47 -2.47 5.86
N LYS A 49 12.08 -1.63 6.69
CA LYS A 49 11.43 -1.03 7.86
C LYS A 49 10.98 0.41 7.62
N ASN A 50 11.68 1.11 6.74
CA ASN A 50 11.42 2.52 6.46
C ASN A 50 10.39 2.65 5.35
N VAL A 51 9.19 2.12 5.60
CA VAL A 51 8.10 2.10 4.63
C VAL A 51 6.96 2.96 5.14
N VAL A 52 6.43 3.81 4.29
CA VAL A 52 5.17 4.52 4.52
C VAL A 52 4.23 4.13 3.38
N ALA A 53 3.05 3.67 3.71
CA ALA A 53 2.08 3.18 2.72
C ALA A 53 0.71 3.79 2.96
N ALA A 54 -0.03 4.01 1.87
CA ALA A 54 -1.38 4.56 1.94
C ALA A 54 -2.32 3.83 1.00
N ILE A 55 -3.56 3.63 1.45
CA ILE A 55 -4.66 3.16 0.61
C ILE A 55 -5.63 4.32 0.41
N LEU A 56 -5.90 4.62 -0.85
CA LEU A 56 -6.81 5.69 -1.23
C LEU A 56 -8.12 5.11 -1.76
N THR A 57 -9.07 6.01 -2.06
CA THR A 57 -10.38 5.67 -2.61
C THR A 57 -10.28 4.54 -3.65
N GLY A 58 -11.19 3.58 -3.58
CA GLY A 58 -11.22 2.45 -4.49
C GLY A 58 -12.27 1.43 -4.08
N MET A 59 -12.78 0.69 -5.07
CA MET A 59 -13.79 -0.34 -4.86
C MET A 59 -13.13 -1.66 -4.43
N GLY A 60 -13.79 -2.39 -3.55
CA GLY A 60 -13.31 -3.69 -3.09
C GLY A 60 -12.44 -3.60 -1.85
N SER A 61 -11.60 -4.60 -1.64
CA SER A 61 -10.79 -4.74 -0.42
C SER A 61 -9.32 -5.03 -0.70
N ASP A 62 -8.91 -4.98 -1.95
CA ASP A 62 -7.51 -5.24 -2.31
C ASP A 62 -6.58 -4.26 -1.57
N GLY A 63 -5.50 -4.78 -1.03
CA GLY A 63 -4.51 -3.99 -0.32
C GLY A 63 -4.70 -3.92 1.19
N ALA A 64 -5.91 -4.21 1.71
CA ALA A 64 -6.16 -4.10 3.15
C ALA A 64 -5.32 -5.09 3.96
N LYS A 65 -5.24 -6.35 3.53
CA LYS A 65 -4.44 -7.37 4.21
C LYS A 65 -2.95 -7.07 4.09
N GLY A 66 -2.51 -6.63 2.91
CA GLY A 66 -1.12 -6.25 2.68
C GLY A 66 -0.71 -5.04 3.53
N LEU A 67 -1.61 -4.06 3.66
CA LEU A 67 -1.36 -2.90 4.52
C LEU A 67 -1.20 -3.33 5.98
N LEU A 68 -2.06 -4.25 6.45
CA LEU A 68 -1.94 -4.80 7.80
C LEU A 68 -0.58 -5.49 7.99
N ALA A 69 -0.17 -6.31 7.02
CA ALA A 69 1.12 -6.99 7.09
C ALA A 69 2.29 -5.98 7.15
N LEU A 70 2.22 -4.91 6.36
CA LEU A 70 3.21 -3.83 6.42
C LEU A 70 3.23 -3.17 7.79
N LYS A 71 2.06 -2.84 8.34
CA LYS A 71 1.97 -2.25 9.67
C LYS A 71 2.60 -3.14 10.73
N GLN A 72 2.30 -4.44 10.69
CA GLN A 72 2.86 -5.42 11.62
C GLN A 72 4.36 -5.58 11.46
N ASN A 73 4.88 -5.26 10.28
CA ASN A 73 6.32 -5.30 9.98
C ASN A 73 7.03 -3.96 10.24
N GLY A 74 6.36 -3.00 10.86
CA GLY A 74 6.96 -1.74 11.28
C GLY A 74 6.74 -0.55 10.35
N ALA A 75 5.98 -0.71 9.26
CA ALA A 75 5.64 0.40 8.38
C ALA A 75 4.64 1.35 9.04
N HIS A 76 4.66 2.62 8.64
CA HIS A 76 3.62 3.58 8.98
C HIS A 76 2.55 3.57 7.90
N THR A 77 1.29 3.37 8.27
CA THR A 77 0.22 3.14 7.31
C THR A 77 -0.91 4.17 7.43
N LEU A 78 -1.46 4.54 6.28
CA LEU A 78 -2.50 5.54 6.15
C LEU A 78 -3.65 4.99 5.32
N ALA A 79 -4.88 5.38 5.64
CA ALA A 79 -6.04 5.12 4.80
C ALA A 79 -6.85 6.39 4.63
N GLN A 80 -7.34 6.61 3.42
CA GLN A 80 -8.19 7.77 3.14
C GLN A 80 -9.49 7.66 3.92
N ASP A 81 -9.97 8.79 4.45
CA ASP A 81 -11.22 8.82 5.21
C ASP A 81 -12.45 8.65 4.30
N GLU A 82 -13.58 8.37 4.91
CA GLU A 82 -14.85 8.18 4.20
C GLU A 82 -15.31 9.48 3.52
N TYR A 83 -15.20 10.58 4.22
CA TYR A 83 -15.72 11.88 3.74
C TYR A 83 -15.11 12.30 2.42
N SER A 84 -13.79 12.15 2.24
CA SER A 84 -13.10 12.57 1.03
C SER A 84 -13.02 11.48 -0.04
N SER A 85 -13.48 10.25 0.24
CA SER A 85 -13.43 9.14 -0.72
C SER A 85 -14.61 9.19 -1.68
N VAL A 86 -14.34 8.98 -2.97
CA VAL A 86 -15.39 8.78 -3.97
C VAL A 86 -16.03 7.41 -3.75
N VAL A 87 -15.21 6.38 -3.57
CA VAL A 87 -15.65 5.03 -3.17
C VAL A 87 -14.83 4.61 -1.95
N TRP A 88 -15.50 4.54 -0.81
CA TRP A 88 -14.84 4.14 0.44
C TRP A 88 -14.97 2.63 0.62
N GLY A 89 -14.25 1.87 -0.24
CA GLY A 89 -14.20 0.42 -0.23
C GLY A 89 -12.86 -0.09 0.27
N MET A 90 -11.80 0.12 -0.49
CA MET A 90 -10.45 -0.32 -0.13
C MET A 90 -9.98 0.32 1.19
N PRO A 91 -10.09 1.65 1.36
CA PRO A 91 -9.69 2.25 2.64
C PRO A 91 -10.59 1.82 3.81
N LYS A 92 -11.89 1.57 3.55
CA LYS A 92 -12.79 1.03 4.57
C LYS A 92 -12.32 -0.34 5.05
N ALA A 93 -12.00 -1.23 4.13
CA ALA A 93 -11.51 -2.57 4.46
C ALA A 93 -10.24 -2.49 5.31
N ALA A 94 -9.34 -1.59 4.98
CA ALA A 94 -8.12 -1.36 5.76
C ALA A 94 -8.45 -0.87 7.18
N ALA A 95 -9.40 0.07 7.30
CA ALA A 95 -9.82 0.59 8.60
C ALA A 95 -10.45 -0.52 9.46
N GLU A 96 -11.30 -1.36 8.88
CA GLU A 96 -11.94 -2.46 9.58
C GLU A 96 -10.95 -3.52 10.09
N LEU A 97 -9.85 -3.73 9.38
CA LEU A 97 -8.78 -4.62 9.81
C LEU A 97 -7.81 -3.97 10.81
N ASN A 98 -8.03 -2.70 11.14
CA ASN A 98 -7.07 -1.91 11.93
C ASN A 98 -5.69 -1.88 11.27
N ALA A 99 -5.67 -1.83 9.93
CA ALA A 99 -4.44 -1.84 9.16
C ALA A 99 -3.81 -0.45 9.00
N ALA A 100 -4.56 0.62 9.29
CA ALA A 100 -4.07 1.98 9.15
C ALA A 100 -3.71 2.58 10.52
N ASP A 101 -2.52 3.17 10.60
CA ASP A 101 -2.12 3.96 11.77
C ASP A 101 -2.89 5.28 11.81
N GLU A 102 -3.21 5.85 10.64
CA GLU A 102 -3.95 7.10 10.54
C GLU A 102 -5.05 6.99 9.50
N ILE A 103 -6.19 7.59 9.78
CA ILE A 103 -7.28 7.82 8.81
C ILE A 103 -7.22 9.30 8.44
N VAL A 104 -7.00 9.61 7.16
CA VAL A 104 -6.59 10.93 6.72
C VAL A 104 -7.43 11.38 5.52
N ALA A 105 -7.86 12.65 5.52
CA ALA A 105 -8.54 13.24 4.38
C ALA A 105 -7.59 13.36 3.18
N LEU A 106 -8.15 13.26 1.97
CA LEU A 106 -7.34 13.26 0.75
C LEU A 106 -6.40 14.45 0.66
N ASP A 107 -6.86 15.64 1.03
CA ASP A 107 -6.05 16.86 0.95
C ASP A 107 -4.91 16.90 1.98
N LYS A 108 -4.86 15.95 2.90
CA LYS A 108 -3.78 15.84 3.90
C LYS A 108 -2.83 14.67 3.62
N ILE A 109 -3.16 13.80 2.69
CA ILE A 109 -2.38 12.55 2.46
C ILE A 109 -0.94 12.86 2.11
N THR A 110 -0.70 13.75 1.15
CA THR A 110 0.67 14.08 0.72
C THR A 110 1.49 14.62 1.87
N GLN A 111 0.92 15.52 2.65
CA GLN A 111 1.60 16.12 3.80
C GLN A 111 1.98 15.06 4.83
N ARG A 112 1.06 14.12 5.10
CA ARG A 112 1.30 13.06 6.08
C ARG A 112 2.34 12.06 5.59
N LEU A 113 2.30 11.68 4.31
CA LEU A 113 3.31 10.80 3.70
C LEU A 113 4.70 11.41 3.81
N LEU A 114 4.84 12.68 3.42
CA LEU A 114 6.13 13.36 3.47
C LEU A 114 6.64 13.51 4.90
N HIS A 115 5.77 13.85 5.83
CA HIS A 115 6.14 13.99 7.24
C HIS A 115 6.71 12.68 7.81
N GLN A 116 6.06 11.55 7.53
CA GLN A 116 6.53 10.25 8.00
C GLN A 116 7.80 9.80 7.27
N ALA A 117 7.92 10.07 5.97
CA ALA A 117 9.11 9.72 5.22
C ALA A 117 10.36 10.44 5.73
N VAL A 118 10.23 11.69 6.17
CA VAL A 118 11.36 12.48 6.70
C VAL A 118 11.83 11.97 8.06
N LYS A 119 10.96 11.30 8.82
CA LYS A 119 11.31 10.78 10.15
C LYS A 119 12.18 9.52 10.11
N VAL A 120 12.23 8.86 8.98
CA VAL A 120 13.05 7.64 8.82
C VAL A 120 14.40 7.91 8.13
#